data_d8fe3df24a484a8e42229e2215bc6916
#
_entry.id   d8fe3df24a484a8e42229e2215bc6916
#
_cell.length_a   1.000
_cell.length_b   1.000
_cell.length_c   1.000
_cell.angle_alpha   90.00
_cell.angle_beta   90.00
_cell.angle_gamma   90.00
#
_symmetry.space_group_name_H-M   'P 1'
#
loop_
_entity.id
_entity.type
_entity.pdbx_description
1 polymer ?
#
loop_
_entity_poly.entity_id
_entity_poly.type
_entity_poly.pdbx_seq_one_letter_code
_entity_poly.pdbx_strand_id
1 'polypeptide(L)'
;VTALEEYQKLEATGLWRDVGDSQRREVLINLGNTSLIISTLSETALTHWSLAAVIRVNPGELPALYVPVEGSDESLEIADEDMIAAIEKLRSMIDRHRPHPGRLRGILAATTAAVVLGLGLFWLPDALVRQTVHLLPEAKKREIGQDILTEMIQLTGPSCNQTAGQAALAALARRVFIATPTVPRLVVLRDGLPASLHLPGDLIVLNRSVVEDYQSPDVLAGFLLSEYIRLVDSNPTQALLQEAGLWATFRLLTTGQISDTHLAARAASLLTETPTDVADEALLSQFAQAKISSQPYAYALDISGENTLSLIEADPLRTAPNAPFLEDTRWVALQEICAE
;
A
#
# COMPACT_ATOMS: atom_id res chain seq x y z
N VAL A 1 -45.65 -9.50 8.87
CA VAL A 1 -46.53 -10.35 8.03
C VAL A 1 -46.59 -11.70 8.72
N THR A 2 -47.65 -11.93 9.38
CA THR A 2 -47.90 -13.17 10.15
C THR A 2 -48.19 -14.31 9.16
N ALA A 3 -47.42 -15.40 9.26
CA ALA A 3 -47.57 -16.61 8.43
C ALA A 3 -48.91 -17.33 8.60
N LEU A 4 -49.82 -16.75 9.33
CA LEU A 4 -51.11 -17.28 9.74
C LEU A 4 -52.28 -16.76 8.92
N GLU A 5 -52.11 -15.88 7.95
CA GLU A 5 -53.21 -15.49 7.07
C GLU A 5 -53.75 -16.68 6.25
N GLU A 6 -52.94 -17.74 6.05
CA GLU A 6 -53.30 -18.96 5.33
C GLU A 6 -53.97 -20.03 6.22
N TYR A 7 -53.83 -19.93 7.56
CA TYR A 7 -54.28 -20.98 8.51
C TYR A 7 -55.09 -20.41 9.69
N GLN A 8 -55.92 -19.42 9.48
CA GLN A 8 -56.61 -18.66 10.54
C GLN A 8 -57.51 -19.45 11.48
N LYS A 9 -57.77 -20.74 11.25
CA LYS A 9 -58.37 -21.73 12.17
C LYS A 9 -58.10 -23.13 11.63
N LEU A 10 -56.87 -23.64 11.79
CA LEU A 10 -56.66 -25.04 11.48
C LEU A 10 -57.01 -25.88 12.70
N GLU A 11 -58.05 -26.68 12.56
CA GLU A 11 -58.52 -27.62 13.58
C GLU A 11 -58.41 -29.01 12.99
N ALA A 12 -57.88 -29.95 13.76
CA ALA A 12 -57.79 -31.35 13.39
C ALA A 12 -58.10 -32.25 14.61
N THR A 13 -58.48 -33.47 14.36
CA THR A 13 -58.60 -34.49 15.42
C THR A 13 -57.27 -35.26 15.56
N GLY A 14 -56.93 -35.67 16.77
CA GLY A 14 -55.78 -36.50 17.08
C GLY A 14 -56.02 -37.41 18.28
N LEU A 15 -55.06 -38.29 18.51
CA LEU A 15 -55.10 -39.18 19.69
C LEU A 15 -54.04 -38.68 20.69
N TRP A 16 -54.48 -38.22 21.83
CA TRP A 16 -53.63 -37.71 22.90
C TRP A 16 -53.46 -38.69 24.05
N ARG A 17 -52.30 -38.78 24.61
CA ARG A 17 -51.95 -39.57 25.78
C ARG A 17 -51.28 -38.68 26.81
N ASP A 18 -51.83 -38.62 28.01
CA ASP A 18 -51.37 -37.73 29.09
C ASP A 18 -50.07 -38.25 29.77
N VAL A 19 -50.11 -39.50 30.24
CA VAL A 19 -48.94 -40.18 30.85
C VAL A 19 -48.80 -41.57 30.23
N GLY A 20 -47.58 -42.11 30.17
CA GLY A 20 -47.21 -43.30 29.41
C GLY A 20 -48.15 -44.51 29.48
N ASP A 21 -48.86 -44.70 30.59
CA ASP A 21 -49.84 -45.82 30.77
C ASP A 21 -51.31 -45.41 30.61
N SER A 22 -51.61 -44.16 30.34
CA SER A 22 -52.96 -43.69 30.14
C SER A 22 -53.53 -44.14 28.78
N GLN A 23 -54.84 -44.31 28.72
CA GLN A 23 -55.53 -44.63 27.47
C GLN A 23 -55.49 -43.47 26.48
N ARG A 24 -55.31 -43.77 25.18
CA ARG A 24 -55.41 -42.77 24.11
C ARG A 24 -56.83 -42.18 24.10
N ARG A 25 -56.91 -40.87 24.11
CA ARG A 25 -58.15 -40.10 24.02
C ARG A 25 -58.20 -39.34 22.71
N GLU A 26 -59.38 -39.37 22.08
CA GLU A 26 -59.61 -38.51 20.92
C GLU A 26 -59.80 -37.08 21.39
N VAL A 27 -59.03 -36.18 20.75
CA VAL A 27 -58.93 -34.74 21.10
C VAL A 27 -59.04 -33.87 19.86
N LEU A 28 -59.49 -32.65 20.08
CA LEU A 28 -59.46 -31.59 19.08
C LEU A 28 -58.16 -30.79 19.26
N ILE A 29 -57.47 -30.57 18.15
CA ILE A 29 -56.19 -29.84 18.10
C ILE A 29 -56.44 -28.54 17.41
N ASN A 30 -56.07 -27.44 18.06
CA ASN A 30 -56.11 -26.08 17.52
C ASN A 30 -54.69 -25.52 17.42
N LEU A 31 -54.30 -25.09 16.21
CA LEU A 31 -53.00 -24.49 15.97
C LEU A 31 -53.06 -22.99 16.20
N GLY A 32 -52.38 -22.52 17.25
CA GLY A 32 -52.20 -21.10 17.54
C GLY A 32 -50.86 -20.56 16.99
N ASN A 33 -50.62 -19.27 17.14
CA ASN A 33 -49.43 -18.60 16.64
C ASN A 33 -48.10 -19.10 17.24
N THR A 34 -48.14 -19.52 18.50
CA THR A 34 -46.95 -19.95 19.27
C THR A 34 -47.20 -21.22 20.06
N SER A 35 -48.42 -21.69 20.09
CA SER A 35 -48.83 -22.83 20.89
C SER A 35 -49.82 -23.76 20.15
N LEU A 36 -49.74 -25.01 20.46
CA LEU A 36 -50.69 -26.04 20.06
C LEU A 36 -51.64 -26.26 21.23
N ILE A 37 -52.95 -26.05 21.03
CA ILE A 37 -53.98 -26.22 22.05
C ILE A 37 -54.64 -27.57 21.83
N ILE A 38 -54.66 -28.41 22.86
CA ILE A 38 -55.28 -29.72 22.86
C ILE A 38 -56.49 -29.63 23.74
N SER A 39 -57.69 -29.95 23.19
CA SER A 39 -58.94 -29.84 23.88
C SER A 39 -59.78 -31.13 23.72
N THR A 40 -60.75 -31.30 24.60
CA THR A 40 -61.81 -32.38 24.42
C THR A 40 -62.67 -32.07 23.23
N LEU A 41 -63.43 -33.07 22.74
CA LEU A 41 -64.43 -32.87 21.67
C LEU A 41 -65.53 -31.87 22.07
N SER A 42 -65.65 -31.55 23.36
CA SER A 42 -66.55 -30.52 23.89
C SER A 42 -65.88 -29.16 24.08
N GLU A 43 -64.72 -28.92 23.40
CA GLU A 43 -63.93 -27.68 23.39
C GLU A 43 -63.30 -27.25 24.74
N THR A 44 -63.26 -28.17 25.73
CA THR A 44 -62.57 -27.86 27.00
C THR A 44 -61.08 -28.12 26.84
N ALA A 45 -60.23 -27.08 27.03
CA ALA A 45 -58.78 -27.18 26.91
C ALA A 45 -58.18 -28.14 27.96
N LEU A 46 -57.40 -29.10 27.51
CA LEU A 46 -56.74 -30.12 28.31
C LEU A 46 -55.26 -29.64 28.60
N THR A 47 -54.54 -29.27 27.56
CA THR A 47 -53.13 -28.82 27.68
C THR A 47 -52.76 -27.87 26.55
N HIS A 48 -51.67 -27.15 26.76
CA HIS A 48 -51.10 -26.22 25.79
C HIS A 48 -49.63 -26.54 25.60
N TRP A 49 -49.23 -26.83 24.37
CA TRP A 49 -47.83 -27.09 24.04
C TRP A 49 -47.22 -25.90 23.30
N SER A 50 -46.01 -25.53 23.66
CA SER A 50 -45.27 -24.49 22.93
C SER A 50 -44.73 -25.06 21.64
N LEU A 51 -45.07 -24.45 20.48
CA LEU A 51 -44.59 -24.88 19.17
C LEU A 51 -43.04 -24.81 19.06
N ALA A 52 -42.41 -23.97 19.85
CA ALA A 52 -40.94 -23.87 19.91
C ALA A 52 -40.27 -25.06 20.62
N ALA A 53 -41.04 -25.82 21.44
CA ALA A 53 -40.55 -26.96 22.22
C ALA A 53 -41.03 -28.31 21.67
N VAL A 54 -42.15 -28.33 20.93
CA VAL A 54 -42.75 -29.54 20.36
C VAL A 54 -41.78 -30.26 19.43
N ILE A 55 -41.61 -31.55 19.61
CA ILE A 55 -40.72 -32.41 18.83
C ILE A 55 -41.51 -33.51 18.15
N ARG A 56 -41.30 -33.75 16.87
CA ARG A 56 -41.77 -34.89 16.14
C ARG A 56 -40.82 -36.07 16.36
N VAL A 57 -41.36 -37.17 16.91
CA VAL A 57 -40.54 -38.33 17.29
C VAL A 57 -40.31 -39.28 16.11
N ASN A 58 -41.26 -39.32 15.15
CA ASN A 58 -41.22 -40.19 13.97
C ASN A 58 -41.25 -39.40 12.65
N PRO A 59 -40.14 -38.69 12.25
CA PRO A 59 -40.13 -37.95 11.01
C PRO A 59 -40.39 -38.86 9.79
N GLY A 60 -41.32 -38.42 8.91
CA GLY A 60 -41.67 -39.18 7.68
C GLY A 60 -42.69 -40.29 7.82
N GLU A 61 -43.16 -40.66 9.03
CA GLU A 61 -44.17 -41.67 9.26
C GLU A 61 -45.53 -41.04 9.55
N LEU A 62 -46.60 -41.76 9.22
CA LEU A 62 -48.00 -41.42 9.55
C LEU A 62 -48.61 -42.53 10.39
N PRO A 63 -49.40 -42.21 11.44
CA PRO A 63 -49.66 -40.87 11.96
C PRO A 63 -48.39 -40.22 12.58
N ALA A 64 -48.26 -38.87 12.47
CA ALA A 64 -47.16 -38.15 13.06
C ALA A 64 -47.25 -38.12 14.59
N LEU A 65 -46.17 -38.51 15.27
CA LEU A 65 -46.11 -38.56 16.74
C LEU A 65 -45.34 -37.33 17.25
N TYR A 66 -45.99 -36.50 18.03
CA TYR A 66 -45.44 -35.32 18.66
C TYR A 66 -45.35 -35.46 20.17
N VAL A 67 -44.33 -34.85 20.77
CA VAL A 67 -44.15 -34.72 22.22
C VAL A 67 -43.92 -33.26 22.59
N PRO A 68 -44.35 -32.76 23.78
CA PRO A 68 -44.22 -31.35 24.17
C PRO A 68 -42.77 -30.92 24.40
N VAL A 69 -41.90 -31.85 24.81
CA VAL A 69 -40.47 -31.65 25.06
C VAL A 69 -39.74 -33.00 24.96
N GLU A 70 -38.47 -33.00 24.70
CA GLU A 70 -37.64 -34.19 24.65
C GLU A 70 -37.71 -35.00 25.97
N GLY A 71 -38.05 -36.31 25.85
CA GLY A 71 -38.17 -37.19 27.03
C GLY A 71 -39.49 -37.08 27.77
N SER A 72 -40.50 -36.40 27.23
CA SER A 72 -41.86 -36.38 27.84
C SER A 72 -42.59 -37.68 27.57
N ASP A 73 -43.32 -38.17 28.58
CA ASP A 73 -44.23 -39.31 28.49
C ASP A 73 -45.59 -38.95 27.82
N GLU A 74 -45.88 -37.64 27.70
CA GLU A 74 -47.04 -37.10 27.03
C GLU A 74 -46.85 -37.16 25.52
N SER A 75 -47.84 -37.62 24.77
CA SER A 75 -47.71 -37.75 23.31
C SER A 75 -49.04 -37.45 22.59
N LEU A 76 -48.93 -36.98 21.34
CA LEU A 76 -50.01 -36.62 20.47
C LEU A 76 -49.79 -37.24 19.09
N GLU A 77 -50.73 -38.06 18.63
CA GLU A 77 -50.71 -38.65 17.29
C GLU A 77 -51.64 -37.83 16.38
N ILE A 78 -51.14 -37.38 15.23
CA ILE A 78 -51.88 -36.58 14.24
C ILE A 78 -51.80 -37.31 12.90
N ALA A 79 -52.94 -37.57 12.28
CA ALA A 79 -53.01 -38.18 10.95
C ALA A 79 -53.30 -37.17 9.83
N ASP A 80 -53.75 -35.98 10.18
CA ASP A 80 -54.07 -34.90 9.24
C ASP A 80 -52.79 -34.27 8.66
N GLU A 81 -52.62 -34.43 7.35
CA GLU A 81 -51.41 -33.97 6.65
C GLU A 81 -51.29 -32.45 6.63
N ASP A 82 -52.41 -31.70 6.55
CA ASP A 82 -52.41 -30.23 6.51
C ASP A 82 -51.97 -29.67 7.87
N MET A 83 -52.47 -30.27 8.97
CA MET A 83 -52.07 -29.93 10.33
C MET A 83 -50.56 -30.22 10.56
N ILE A 84 -50.07 -31.36 10.10
CA ILE A 84 -48.64 -31.73 10.18
C ILE A 84 -47.80 -30.73 9.42
N ALA A 85 -48.17 -30.40 8.17
CA ALA A 85 -47.44 -29.42 7.35
C ALA A 85 -47.42 -28.02 7.99
N ALA A 86 -48.51 -27.59 8.58
CA ALA A 86 -48.61 -26.31 9.28
C ALA A 86 -47.71 -26.27 10.53
N ILE A 87 -47.69 -27.31 11.35
CA ILE A 87 -46.83 -27.43 12.52
C ILE A 87 -45.34 -27.36 12.09
N GLU A 88 -44.92 -28.13 11.09
CA GLU A 88 -43.56 -28.17 10.62
C GLU A 88 -43.11 -26.81 10.00
N LYS A 89 -44.02 -26.17 9.23
CA LYS A 89 -43.79 -24.83 8.66
C LYS A 89 -43.53 -23.78 9.76
N LEU A 90 -44.40 -23.75 10.77
CA LEU A 90 -44.25 -22.81 11.91
C LEU A 90 -42.99 -23.08 12.72
N ARG A 91 -42.67 -24.35 13.00
CA ARG A 91 -41.42 -24.71 13.69
C ARG A 91 -40.18 -24.25 12.90
N SER A 92 -40.18 -24.50 11.60
CA SER A 92 -39.03 -24.07 10.75
C SER A 92 -38.84 -22.55 10.74
N MET A 93 -39.91 -21.77 10.84
CA MET A 93 -39.86 -20.32 10.93
C MET A 93 -39.32 -19.84 12.29
N ILE A 94 -39.75 -20.49 13.38
CA ILE A 94 -39.25 -20.19 14.74
C ILE A 94 -37.75 -20.49 14.83
N ASP A 95 -37.28 -21.62 14.29
CA ASP A 95 -35.88 -22.01 14.31
C ASP A 95 -34.98 -21.07 13.47
N ARG A 96 -35.50 -20.58 12.34
CA ARG A 96 -34.74 -19.58 11.52
C ARG A 96 -34.54 -18.24 12.22
N HIS A 97 -35.44 -17.88 13.13
CA HIS A 97 -35.33 -16.61 13.89
C HIS A 97 -34.55 -16.77 15.19
N ARG A 98 -34.05 -17.96 15.53
CA ARG A 98 -33.18 -18.12 16.71
C ARG A 98 -31.82 -17.44 16.44
N PRO A 99 -31.41 -16.46 17.27
CA PRO A 99 -30.10 -15.85 17.13
C PRO A 99 -29.00 -16.90 17.36
N HIS A 100 -28.15 -17.09 16.37
CA HIS A 100 -27.00 -18.00 16.48
C HIS A 100 -25.88 -17.29 17.26
N PRO A 101 -25.68 -17.56 18.57
CA PRO A 101 -24.66 -16.91 19.38
C PRO A 101 -23.28 -17.39 18.93
N GLY A 102 -22.55 -16.59 18.21
CA GLY A 102 -21.19 -16.91 17.74
C GLY A 102 -20.86 -16.40 16.35
N ARG A 103 -21.85 -16.29 15.48
CA ARG A 103 -21.63 -15.83 14.09
C ARG A 103 -21.11 -14.38 14.03
N LEU A 104 -21.63 -13.51 14.90
CA LEU A 104 -21.18 -12.12 15.01
C LEU A 104 -19.73 -12.04 15.53
N ARG A 105 -19.37 -12.87 16.50
CA ARG A 105 -17.99 -12.95 17.04
C ARG A 105 -17.01 -13.46 15.98
N GLY A 106 -17.41 -14.46 15.18
CA GLY A 106 -16.60 -14.97 14.09
C GLY A 106 -16.38 -13.94 12.98
N ILE A 107 -17.42 -13.21 12.59
CA ILE A 107 -17.33 -12.13 11.60
C ILE A 107 -16.43 -11.01 12.13
N LEU A 108 -16.60 -10.55 13.37
CA LEU A 108 -15.78 -9.51 13.97
C LEU A 108 -14.32 -9.94 14.03
N ALA A 109 -14.03 -11.16 14.47
CA ALA A 109 -12.65 -11.67 14.51
C ALA A 109 -12.02 -11.77 13.11
N ALA A 110 -12.77 -12.25 12.11
CA ALA A 110 -12.30 -12.31 10.73
C ALA A 110 -12.06 -10.92 10.13
N THR A 111 -12.95 -9.95 10.39
CA THR A 111 -12.78 -8.57 9.93
C THR A 111 -11.56 -7.91 10.58
N THR A 112 -11.39 -8.09 11.90
CA THR A 112 -10.23 -7.56 12.61
C THR A 112 -8.92 -8.16 12.07
N ALA A 113 -8.90 -9.48 11.87
CA ALA A 113 -7.74 -10.15 11.29
C ALA A 113 -7.44 -9.65 9.86
N ALA A 114 -8.46 -9.46 9.03
CA ALA A 114 -8.30 -8.92 7.67
C ALA A 114 -7.78 -7.48 7.68
N VAL A 115 -8.26 -6.63 8.59
CA VAL A 115 -7.78 -5.24 8.75
C VAL A 115 -6.33 -5.22 9.22
N VAL A 116 -5.96 -6.04 10.21
CA VAL A 116 -4.58 -6.12 10.71
C VAL A 116 -3.62 -6.63 9.63
N LEU A 117 -4.03 -7.67 8.89
CA LEU A 117 -3.25 -8.18 7.76
C LEU A 117 -3.13 -7.13 6.64
N GLY A 118 -4.21 -6.42 6.32
CA GLY A 118 -4.18 -5.34 5.32
C GLY A 118 -3.24 -4.20 5.72
N LEU A 119 -3.32 -3.74 6.97
CA LEU A 119 -2.41 -2.72 7.51
C LEU A 119 -0.95 -3.22 7.50
N GLY A 120 -0.71 -4.48 7.90
CA GLY A 120 0.62 -5.09 7.89
C GLY A 120 1.21 -5.25 6.49
N LEU A 121 0.38 -5.54 5.49
CA LEU A 121 0.83 -5.77 4.12
C LEU A 121 1.01 -4.48 3.32
N PHE A 122 0.13 -3.49 3.48
CA PHE A 122 0.10 -2.31 2.63
C PHE A 122 0.66 -1.05 3.29
N TRP A 123 0.47 -0.86 4.59
CA TRP A 123 0.89 0.35 5.27
C TRP A 123 2.23 0.22 6.01
N LEU A 124 2.48 -0.93 6.65
CA LEU A 124 3.69 -1.15 7.46
C LEU A 124 4.99 -1.06 6.65
N PRO A 125 5.08 -1.58 5.40
CA PRO A 125 6.30 -1.48 4.60
C PRO A 125 6.75 -0.03 4.39
N ASP A 126 5.87 0.81 3.90
CA ASP A 126 6.19 2.22 3.62
C ASP A 126 6.47 3.01 4.89
N ALA A 127 5.74 2.74 5.97
CA ALA A 127 5.97 3.38 7.25
C ALA A 127 7.34 3.01 7.83
N LEU A 128 7.73 1.73 7.72
CA LEU A 128 9.03 1.24 8.19
C LEU A 128 10.17 1.86 7.40
N VAL A 129 10.07 1.90 6.07
CA VAL A 129 11.08 2.49 5.19
C VAL A 129 11.25 3.98 5.53
N ARG A 130 10.17 4.76 5.57
CA ARG A 130 10.24 6.18 5.93
C ARG A 130 10.88 6.41 7.29
N GLN A 131 10.47 5.65 8.29
CA GLN A 131 11.05 5.77 9.64
C GLN A 131 12.53 5.41 9.66
N THR A 132 12.94 4.37 8.93
CA THR A 132 14.34 3.96 8.80
C THR A 132 15.18 5.07 8.22
N VAL A 133 14.74 5.68 7.12
CA VAL A 133 15.45 6.78 6.46
C VAL A 133 15.65 7.99 7.36
N HIS A 134 14.65 8.32 8.19
CA HIS A 134 14.75 9.41 9.16
C HIS A 134 15.74 9.13 10.29
N LEU A 135 15.85 7.89 10.72
CA LEU A 135 16.76 7.47 11.80
C LEU A 135 18.20 7.25 11.31
N LEU A 136 18.41 7.11 10.00
CA LEU A 136 19.69 6.77 9.43
C LEU A 136 20.66 7.96 9.52
N PRO A 137 21.83 7.80 10.16
CA PRO A 137 22.85 8.86 10.21
C PRO A 137 23.36 9.25 8.82
N GLU A 138 23.68 10.52 8.60
CA GLU A 138 24.22 11.00 7.32
C GLU A 138 25.52 10.28 6.92
N ALA A 139 26.34 9.89 7.90
CA ALA A 139 27.53 9.07 7.65
C ALA A 139 27.18 7.73 6.98
N LYS A 140 26.09 7.10 7.39
CA LYS A 140 25.64 5.82 6.81
C LYS A 140 25.04 6.00 5.42
N LYS A 141 24.31 7.10 5.19
CA LYS A 141 23.81 7.43 3.85
C LYS A 141 24.98 7.63 2.86
N ARG A 142 26.06 8.30 3.31
CA ARG A 142 27.30 8.48 2.50
C ARG A 142 27.99 7.15 2.21
N GLU A 143 28.07 6.25 3.17
CA GLU A 143 28.61 4.91 3.00
C GLU A 143 27.81 4.14 1.92
N ILE A 144 26.47 4.08 2.05
CA ILE A 144 25.60 3.44 1.05
C ILE A 144 25.79 4.05 -0.35
N GLY A 145 25.85 5.38 -0.45
CA GLY A 145 26.09 6.04 -1.73
C GLY A 145 27.44 5.70 -2.33
N GLN A 146 28.48 5.58 -1.48
CA GLN A 146 29.82 5.17 -1.93
C GLN A 146 29.86 3.70 -2.38
N ASP A 147 29.12 2.82 -1.70
CA ASP A 147 29.00 1.41 -2.07
C ASP A 147 28.30 1.26 -3.43
N ILE A 148 27.19 1.98 -3.65
CA ILE A 148 26.50 2.00 -4.96
C ILE A 148 27.44 2.54 -6.05
N LEU A 149 28.17 3.63 -5.78
CA LEU A 149 29.15 4.18 -6.73
C LEU A 149 30.23 3.14 -7.07
N THR A 150 30.69 2.37 -6.10
CA THR A 150 31.67 1.30 -6.32
C THR A 150 31.15 0.24 -7.27
N GLU A 151 29.90 -0.19 -7.10
CA GLU A 151 29.24 -1.11 -8.02
C GLU A 151 29.07 -0.50 -9.42
N MET A 152 28.71 0.78 -9.51
CA MET A 152 28.62 1.49 -10.80
C MET A 152 29.99 1.52 -11.51
N ILE A 153 31.06 1.80 -10.80
CA ILE A 153 32.43 1.83 -11.35
C ILE A 153 32.84 0.45 -11.90
N GLN A 154 32.38 -0.64 -11.31
CA GLN A 154 32.63 -1.98 -11.86
C GLN A 154 31.93 -2.18 -13.23
N LEU A 155 30.80 -1.53 -13.46
CA LEU A 155 30.02 -1.62 -14.70
C LEU A 155 30.49 -0.63 -15.78
N THR A 156 30.88 0.58 -15.38
CA THR A 156 31.15 1.73 -16.28
C THR A 156 32.63 2.06 -16.43
N GLY A 157 33.49 1.41 -15.63
CA GLY A 157 34.91 1.76 -15.56
C GLY A 157 35.27 2.82 -14.52
N PRO A 158 36.53 3.13 -14.35
CA PRO A 158 37.02 4.05 -13.30
C PRO A 158 36.53 5.48 -13.52
N SER A 159 36.29 6.18 -12.38
CA SER A 159 35.95 7.60 -12.40
C SER A 159 37.10 8.46 -12.90
N CYS A 160 36.79 9.60 -13.50
CA CYS A 160 37.73 10.60 -13.93
C CYS A 160 38.38 11.28 -12.72
N ASN A 161 39.70 11.33 -12.66
CA ASN A 161 40.40 11.74 -11.45
C ASN A 161 41.66 12.65 -11.71
N GLN A 162 41.72 13.26 -12.88
CA GLN A 162 42.78 14.22 -13.18
C GLN A 162 42.78 15.36 -12.16
N THR A 163 43.92 15.63 -11.53
CA THR A 163 44.01 16.47 -10.33
C THR A 163 43.52 17.92 -10.55
N ALA A 164 43.91 18.55 -11.69
CA ALA A 164 43.46 19.90 -12.00
C ALA A 164 41.97 19.97 -12.28
N GLY A 165 41.42 18.95 -12.98
CA GLY A 165 39.99 18.80 -13.23
C GLY A 165 39.18 18.61 -11.94
N GLN A 166 39.67 17.80 -11.01
CA GLN A 166 39.02 17.62 -9.70
C GLN A 166 39.01 18.91 -8.87
N ALA A 167 40.11 19.68 -8.89
CA ALA A 167 40.15 20.98 -8.22
C ALA A 167 39.17 21.99 -8.85
N ALA A 168 39.05 21.98 -10.19
CA ALA A 168 38.10 22.81 -10.92
C ALA A 168 36.65 22.39 -10.65
N LEU A 169 36.36 21.09 -10.63
CA LEU A 169 35.04 20.55 -10.27
C LEU A 169 34.62 20.96 -8.86
N ALA A 170 35.54 20.87 -7.90
CA ALA A 170 35.29 21.31 -6.53
C ALA A 170 35.07 22.83 -6.42
N ALA A 171 35.76 23.64 -7.24
CA ALA A 171 35.55 25.08 -7.30
C ALA A 171 34.18 25.42 -7.92
N LEU A 172 33.80 24.75 -8.99
CA LEU A 172 32.50 24.87 -9.62
C LEU A 172 31.37 24.48 -8.65
N ALA A 173 31.48 23.34 -7.97
CA ALA A 173 30.50 22.90 -6.98
C ALA A 173 30.25 23.97 -5.91
N ARG A 174 31.31 24.54 -5.30
CA ARG A 174 31.16 25.60 -4.31
C ARG A 174 30.49 26.86 -4.86
N ARG A 175 30.64 27.12 -6.15
CA ARG A 175 30.04 28.30 -6.78
C ARG A 175 28.58 28.08 -7.15
N VAL A 176 28.24 26.92 -7.67
CA VAL A 176 26.85 26.53 -8.00
C VAL A 176 25.99 26.42 -6.74
N PHE A 177 26.51 25.75 -5.71
CA PHE A 177 25.79 25.48 -4.46
C PHE A 177 26.08 26.53 -3.35
N ILE A 178 26.32 27.79 -3.73
CA ILE A 178 26.65 28.86 -2.77
C ILE A 178 25.52 29.19 -1.80
N ALA A 179 24.28 28.95 -2.20
CA ALA A 179 23.08 29.23 -1.40
C ALA A 179 22.51 27.97 -0.69
N THR A 180 23.13 26.79 -0.88
CA THR A 180 22.66 25.54 -0.27
C THR A 180 23.36 25.29 1.07
N PRO A 181 22.68 24.60 2.00
CA PRO A 181 23.25 24.31 3.32
C PRO A 181 24.46 23.33 3.25
N THR A 182 24.44 22.45 2.24
CA THR A 182 25.54 21.50 1.99
C THR A 182 25.93 21.53 0.52
N VAL A 183 27.23 21.37 0.25
CA VAL A 183 27.72 21.21 -1.11
C VAL A 183 27.76 19.72 -1.44
N PRO A 184 27.02 19.24 -2.42
CA PRO A 184 27.07 17.85 -2.83
C PRO A 184 28.45 17.44 -3.31
N ARG A 185 28.84 16.19 -3.07
CA ARG A 185 30.06 15.62 -3.63
C ARG A 185 29.81 15.26 -5.09
N LEU A 186 30.68 15.65 -5.97
CA LEU A 186 30.58 15.41 -7.40
C LEU A 186 31.58 14.33 -7.83
N VAL A 187 31.12 13.43 -8.69
CA VAL A 187 31.98 12.41 -9.34
C VAL A 187 31.66 12.39 -10.81
N VAL A 188 32.69 12.32 -11.67
CA VAL A 188 32.50 12.16 -13.12
C VAL A 188 32.89 10.76 -13.52
N LEU A 189 31.95 10.05 -14.21
CA LEU A 189 32.20 8.77 -14.83
C LEU A 189 32.37 8.92 -16.35
N ARG A 190 33.10 7.99 -16.95
CA ARG A 190 33.47 8.07 -18.36
C ARG A 190 32.31 7.85 -19.30
N ASP A 191 31.43 6.90 -18.95
CA ASP A 191 30.30 6.48 -19.79
C ASP A 191 29.25 5.69 -19.01
N GLY A 192 28.19 5.24 -19.69
CA GLY A 192 27.24 4.26 -19.17
C GLY A 192 26.10 4.80 -18.30
N LEU A 193 25.99 6.14 -18.15
CA LEU A 193 24.89 6.76 -17.39
C LEU A 193 24.22 7.87 -18.21
N PRO A 194 22.98 8.28 -17.87
CA PRO A 194 22.39 9.51 -18.40
C PRO A 194 23.25 10.72 -18.01
N ALA A 195 22.86 11.92 -18.44
CA ALA A 195 23.65 13.13 -18.20
C ALA A 195 24.13 13.28 -16.73
N SER A 196 23.24 13.04 -15.77
CA SER A 196 23.51 13.10 -14.34
C SER A 196 22.57 12.18 -13.56
N LEU A 197 22.98 11.80 -12.37
CA LEU A 197 22.15 11.11 -11.39
C LEU A 197 22.60 11.42 -9.96
N HIS A 198 21.78 11.12 -8.99
CA HIS A 198 22.09 11.31 -7.58
C HIS A 198 22.06 10.01 -6.79
N LEU A 199 22.90 9.92 -5.75
CA LEU A 199 23.03 8.79 -4.85
C LEU A 199 22.83 9.23 -3.39
N PRO A 200 22.58 8.30 -2.47
CA PRO A 200 22.50 8.60 -1.04
C PRO A 200 23.73 9.36 -0.51
N GLY A 201 23.52 10.25 0.47
CA GLY A 201 24.59 10.98 1.13
C GLY A 201 25.15 12.15 0.33
N ASP A 202 24.30 12.89 -0.35
CA ASP A 202 24.59 14.10 -1.12
C ASP A 202 25.68 13.88 -2.19
N LEU A 203 25.56 12.80 -2.95
CA LEU A 203 26.49 12.46 -4.01
C LEU A 203 25.78 12.60 -5.37
N ILE A 204 26.33 13.44 -6.25
CA ILE A 204 25.92 13.61 -7.64
C ILE A 204 26.96 12.99 -8.55
N VAL A 205 26.52 12.14 -9.46
CA VAL A 205 27.37 11.51 -10.47
C VAL A 205 27.03 12.10 -11.83
N LEU A 206 28.05 12.47 -12.57
CA LEU A 206 27.97 13.11 -13.88
C LEU A 206 28.56 12.21 -14.95
N ASN A 207 27.94 12.20 -16.13
CA ASN A 207 28.57 11.67 -17.33
C ASN A 207 29.62 12.68 -17.82
N ARG A 208 30.77 12.19 -18.31
CA ARG A 208 31.78 13.04 -18.89
C ARG A 208 31.26 13.94 -20.03
N SER A 209 30.30 13.49 -20.80
CA SER A 209 29.69 14.24 -21.90
C SER A 209 29.12 15.59 -21.45
N VAL A 210 28.59 15.67 -20.22
CA VAL A 210 28.05 16.92 -19.64
C VAL A 210 29.19 17.94 -19.36
N VAL A 211 30.40 17.45 -19.20
CA VAL A 211 31.60 18.27 -18.91
C VAL A 211 32.36 18.59 -20.20
N GLU A 212 32.51 17.63 -21.10
CA GLU A 212 33.39 17.73 -22.26
C GLU A 212 32.69 18.31 -23.49
N ASP A 213 31.39 18.03 -23.73
CA ASP A 213 30.71 18.33 -24.98
C ASP A 213 30.19 19.78 -25.08
N TYR A 214 30.13 20.49 -23.95
CA TYR A 214 29.58 21.84 -23.90
C TYR A 214 30.67 22.91 -23.77
N GLN A 215 30.40 24.08 -24.37
CA GLN A 215 31.33 25.21 -24.36
C GLN A 215 31.23 26.09 -23.10
N SER A 216 30.05 26.03 -22.43
CA SER A 216 29.79 26.89 -21.26
C SER A 216 29.64 26.08 -19.98
N PRO A 217 30.30 26.48 -18.90
CA PRO A 217 30.09 25.90 -17.57
C PRO A 217 28.69 26.10 -17.02
N ASP A 218 27.89 27.04 -17.58
CA ASP A 218 26.50 27.24 -17.19
C ASP A 218 25.63 26.04 -17.51
N VAL A 219 25.95 25.31 -18.60
CA VAL A 219 25.25 24.06 -18.95
C VAL A 219 25.43 23.00 -17.86
N LEU A 220 26.69 22.77 -17.46
CA LEU A 220 27.00 21.85 -16.38
C LEU A 220 26.30 22.27 -15.07
N ALA A 221 26.29 23.58 -14.78
CA ALA A 221 25.60 24.13 -13.61
C ALA A 221 24.10 23.79 -13.66
N GLY A 222 23.46 23.88 -14.83
CA GLY A 222 22.06 23.50 -15.02
C GLY A 222 21.80 22.04 -14.71
N PHE A 223 22.63 21.11 -15.18
CA PHE A 223 22.54 19.69 -14.83
C PHE A 223 22.71 19.46 -13.32
N LEU A 224 23.65 20.16 -12.69
CA LEU A 224 23.85 20.06 -11.24
C LEU A 224 22.69 20.59 -10.43
N LEU A 225 22.11 21.73 -10.82
CA LEU A 225 20.96 22.32 -10.14
C LEU A 225 19.69 21.45 -10.31
N SER A 226 19.45 20.92 -11.51
CA SER A 226 18.32 20.01 -11.74
C SER A 226 18.48 18.71 -10.93
N GLU A 227 19.69 18.17 -10.85
CA GLU A 227 19.95 16.97 -10.06
C GLU A 227 19.86 17.22 -8.55
N TYR A 228 20.25 18.40 -8.10
CA TYR A 228 20.09 18.81 -6.71
C TYR A 228 18.60 18.91 -6.31
N ILE A 229 17.75 19.44 -7.17
CA ILE A 229 16.30 19.47 -6.93
C ILE A 229 15.78 18.03 -6.79
N ARG A 230 16.14 17.13 -7.73
CA ARG A 230 15.76 15.72 -7.65
C ARG A 230 16.25 15.04 -6.37
N LEU A 231 17.48 15.36 -5.94
CA LEU A 231 18.07 14.82 -4.70
C LEU A 231 17.27 15.26 -3.45
N VAL A 232 16.78 16.50 -3.44
CA VAL A 232 15.98 17.04 -2.33
C VAL A 232 14.57 16.49 -2.33
N ASP A 233 13.94 16.40 -3.50
CA ASP A 233 12.56 15.96 -3.67
C ASP A 233 12.40 14.44 -3.56
N SER A 234 13.35 13.67 -4.11
CA SER A 234 13.38 12.22 -4.02
C SER A 234 14.43 11.77 -3.01
N ASN A 235 14.04 11.04 -1.98
CA ASN A 235 15.03 10.48 -1.06
C ASN A 235 15.65 9.21 -1.66
N PRO A 236 16.91 9.23 -2.18
CA PRO A 236 17.50 8.09 -2.86
C PRO A 236 17.71 6.87 -1.95
N THR A 237 17.87 7.11 -0.63
CA THR A 237 17.91 6.03 0.36
C THR A 237 16.54 5.35 0.49
N GLN A 238 15.46 6.12 0.41
CA GLN A 238 14.10 5.58 0.45
C GLN A 238 13.81 4.73 -0.79
N ALA A 239 14.18 5.21 -1.98
CA ALA A 239 14.02 4.46 -3.22
C ALA A 239 14.75 3.10 -3.17
N LEU A 240 16.02 3.11 -2.73
CA LEU A 240 16.79 1.88 -2.53
C LEU A 240 16.10 0.89 -1.58
N LEU A 241 15.59 1.35 -0.44
CA LEU A 241 14.96 0.47 0.55
C LEU A 241 13.58 -0.03 0.09
N GLN A 242 12.86 0.75 -0.69
CA GLN A 242 11.59 0.30 -1.31
C GLN A 242 11.83 -0.81 -2.33
N GLU A 243 12.88 -0.70 -3.16
CA GLU A 243 13.27 -1.75 -4.11
C GLU A 243 13.83 -3.00 -3.40
N ALA A 244 14.66 -2.82 -2.38
CA ALA A 244 15.27 -3.92 -1.64
C ALA A 244 14.26 -4.66 -0.74
N GLY A 245 13.14 -4.01 -0.37
CA GLY A 245 12.04 -4.58 0.39
C GLY A 245 12.25 -4.60 1.91
N LEU A 246 11.22 -5.10 2.61
CA LEU A 246 11.15 -5.08 4.08
C LEU A 246 12.31 -5.79 4.77
N TRP A 247 12.73 -6.92 4.22
CA TRP A 247 13.79 -7.71 4.84
C TRP A 247 15.15 -6.99 4.82
N ALA A 248 15.46 -6.32 3.71
CA ALA A 248 16.66 -5.50 3.60
C ALA A 248 16.60 -4.29 4.54
N THR A 249 15.43 -3.64 4.64
CA THR A 249 15.19 -2.53 5.58
C THR A 249 15.41 -2.98 7.03
N PHE A 250 14.85 -4.12 7.43
CA PHE A 250 15.05 -4.68 8.77
C PHE A 250 16.52 -5.03 9.04
N ARG A 251 17.21 -5.63 8.05
CA ARG A 251 18.63 -5.95 8.14
C ARG A 251 19.48 -4.67 8.31
N LEU A 252 19.20 -3.63 7.54
CA LEU A 252 19.87 -2.34 7.68
C LEU A 252 19.71 -1.76 9.09
N LEU A 253 18.49 -1.82 9.67
CA LEU A 253 18.22 -1.34 11.04
C LEU A 253 18.96 -2.13 12.12
N THR A 254 19.11 -3.44 11.94
CA THR A 254 19.68 -4.33 12.97
C THR A 254 21.19 -4.49 12.84
N THR A 255 21.72 -4.55 11.63
CA THR A 255 23.13 -4.82 11.35
C THR A 255 23.88 -3.62 10.79
N GLY A 256 23.17 -2.60 10.34
CA GLY A 256 23.73 -1.47 9.62
C GLY A 256 24.21 -1.81 8.19
N GLN A 257 23.81 -2.96 7.62
CA GLN A 257 24.31 -3.42 6.33
C GLN A 257 23.19 -3.67 5.31
N ILE A 258 23.47 -3.34 4.05
CA ILE A 258 22.68 -3.73 2.87
C ILE A 258 23.50 -4.80 2.14
N SER A 259 22.86 -5.77 1.50
CA SER A 259 23.59 -6.78 0.74
C SER A 259 24.13 -6.22 -0.59
N ASP A 260 25.29 -6.68 -1.01
CA ASP A 260 25.93 -6.29 -2.28
C ASP A 260 24.99 -6.55 -3.48
N THR A 261 24.18 -7.59 -3.42
CA THR A 261 23.18 -7.90 -4.46
C THR A 261 22.14 -6.79 -4.65
N HIS A 262 21.69 -6.13 -3.58
CA HIS A 262 20.76 -5.01 -3.68
C HIS A 262 21.47 -3.73 -4.14
N LEU A 263 22.73 -3.52 -3.72
CA LEU A 263 23.55 -2.39 -4.17
C LEU A 263 23.86 -2.49 -5.67
N ALA A 264 24.28 -3.67 -6.13
CA ALA A 264 24.54 -3.92 -7.55
C ALA A 264 23.28 -3.80 -8.42
N ALA A 265 22.15 -4.32 -7.94
CA ALA A 265 20.86 -4.18 -8.64
C ALA A 265 20.46 -2.70 -8.78
N ARG A 266 20.58 -1.93 -7.70
CA ARG A 266 20.31 -0.47 -7.73
C ARG A 266 21.29 0.27 -8.65
N ALA A 267 22.58 -0.06 -8.60
CA ALA A 267 23.58 0.51 -9.51
C ALA A 267 23.21 0.28 -10.98
N ALA A 268 22.82 -0.94 -11.33
CA ALA A 268 22.41 -1.29 -12.69
C ALA A 268 21.11 -0.57 -13.12
N SER A 269 20.12 -0.46 -12.24
CA SER A 269 18.86 0.25 -12.54
C SER A 269 19.09 1.73 -12.80
N LEU A 270 19.91 2.39 -11.98
CA LEU A 270 20.23 3.83 -12.11
C LEU A 270 20.91 4.18 -13.43
N LEU A 271 21.70 3.27 -14.02
CA LEU A 271 22.34 3.48 -15.32
C LEU A 271 21.36 3.54 -16.50
N THR A 272 20.16 2.97 -16.33
CA THR A 272 19.13 2.91 -17.38
C THR A 272 17.88 3.71 -17.05
N GLU A 273 17.79 4.24 -15.83
CA GLU A 273 16.63 5.01 -15.36
C GLU A 273 16.58 6.37 -16.06
N THR A 274 15.40 6.73 -16.57
CA THR A 274 15.19 8.09 -17.13
C THR A 274 14.99 9.06 -15.97
N PRO A 275 15.77 10.17 -15.92
CA PRO A 275 15.60 11.18 -14.88
C PRO A 275 14.19 11.77 -14.89
N THR A 276 13.60 11.96 -13.72
CA THR A 276 12.32 12.66 -13.55
C THR A 276 12.43 14.11 -13.98
N ASP A 277 11.39 14.63 -14.60
CA ASP A 277 11.31 16.05 -14.96
C ASP A 277 11.31 16.92 -13.70
N VAL A 278 11.97 18.06 -13.80
CA VAL A 278 12.01 19.08 -12.76
C VAL A 278 11.14 20.26 -13.19
N ALA A 279 10.35 20.80 -12.27
CA ALA A 279 9.52 21.96 -12.56
C ALA A 279 10.39 23.19 -12.88
N ASP A 280 10.11 23.87 -13.99
CA ASP A 280 10.87 25.04 -14.46
C ASP A 280 10.96 26.15 -13.42
N GLU A 281 9.88 26.38 -12.66
CA GLU A 281 9.83 27.40 -11.60
C GLU A 281 10.88 27.09 -10.48
N ALA A 282 10.95 25.83 -10.06
CA ALA A 282 11.93 25.40 -9.05
C ALA A 282 13.35 25.57 -9.58
N LEU A 283 13.60 25.18 -10.83
CA LEU A 283 14.90 25.30 -11.47
C LEU A 283 15.33 26.75 -11.66
N LEU A 284 14.43 27.63 -12.14
CA LEU A 284 14.69 29.08 -12.27
C LEU A 284 15.01 29.73 -10.92
N SER A 285 14.32 29.30 -9.86
CA SER A 285 14.63 29.75 -8.49
C SER A 285 16.08 29.39 -8.10
N GLN A 286 16.55 28.19 -8.42
CA GLN A 286 17.94 27.78 -8.14
C GLN A 286 18.94 28.55 -9.00
N PHE A 287 18.68 28.76 -10.28
CA PHE A 287 19.50 29.59 -11.15
C PHE A 287 19.63 31.02 -10.60
N ALA A 288 18.54 31.61 -10.15
CA ALA A 288 18.54 32.95 -9.56
C ALA A 288 19.37 33.01 -8.27
N GLN A 289 19.21 32.02 -7.38
CA GLN A 289 20.01 31.94 -6.14
C GLN A 289 21.51 31.76 -6.41
N ALA A 290 21.84 30.91 -7.37
CA ALA A 290 23.21 30.69 -7.80
C ALA A 290 23.78 31.85 -8.63
N LYS A 291 22.98 32.79 -9.11
CA LYS A 291 23.34 33.86 -10.04
C LYS A 291 24.02 33.29 -11.29
N ILE A 292 23.35 32.34 -11.94
CA ILE A 292 23.82 31.67 -13.17
C ILE A 292 22.70 31.83 -14.21
N SER A 293 23.06 31.94 -15.50
CA SER A 293 22.08 31.99 -16.59
C SER A 293 21.47 30.60 -16.85
N SER A 294 20.16 30.54 -17.02
CA SER A 294 19.44 29.31 -17.39
C SER A 294 19.46 29.05 -18.89
N GLN A 295 19.71 30.07 -19.70
CA GLN A 295 19.61 30.02 -21.16
C GLN A 295 20.56 28.99 -21.81
N PRO A 296 21.88 28.90 -21.44
CA PRO A 296 22.73 27.87 -22.01
C PRO A 296 22.29 26.44 -21.72
N TYR A 297 21.76 26.20 -20.51
CA TYR A 297 21.20 24.89 -20.15
C TYR A 297 19.92 24.58 -20.92
N ALA A 298 19.05 25.57 -21.11
CA ALA A 298 17.82 25.41 -21.88
C ALA A 298 18.09 24.93 -23.31
N TYR A 299 19.06 25.58 -23.99
CA TYR A 299 19.48 25.18 -25.32
C TYR A 299 20.27 23.87 -25.37
N ALA A 300 20.89 23.45 -24.27
CA ALA A 300 21.54 22.15 -24.18
C ALA A 300 20.49 21.00 -24.08
N LEU A 301 19.34 21.26 -23.49
CA LEU A 301 18.25 20.31 -23.43
C LEU A 301 17.44 20.25 -24.74
N ASP A 302 17.16 21.41 -25.33
CA ASP A 302 16.46 21.54 -26.61
C ASP A 302 17.08 22.66 -27.43
N ILE A 303 17.75 22.27 -28.52
CA ILE A 303 18.45 23.19 -29.41
C ILE A 303 17.52 24.19 -30.10
N SER A 304 16.23 23.81 -30.28
CA SER A 304 15.20 24.69 -30.83
C SER A 304 14.72 25.73 -29.81
N GLY A 305 14.82 25.42 -28.50
CA GLY A 305 14.30 26.21 -27.38
C GLY A 305 12.77 26.16 -27.23
N GLU A 306 12.05 25.40 -28.07
CA GLU A 306 10.58 25.36 -28.03
C GLU A 306 10.06 24.72 -26.73
N ASN A 307 10.66 23.59 -26.33
CA ASN A 307 10.26 22.87 -25.12
C ASN A 307 10.84 23.50 -23.83
N THR A 308 11.81 24.40 -23.95
CA THR A 308 12.52 25.06 -22.83
C THR A 308 12.32 26.56 -22.81
N LEU A 309 11.29 27.06 -23.49
CA LEU A 309 11.01 28.48 -23.67
C LEU A 309 10.88 29.21 -22.31
N SER A 310 10.26 28.59 -21.32
CA SER A 310 10.14 29.15 -19.96
C SER A 310 11.50 29.44 -19.31
N LEU A 311 12.49 28.55 -19.48
CA LEU A 311 13.85 28.72 -18.96
C LEU A 311 14.61 29.83 -19.70
N ILE A 312 14.29 30.06 -20.97
CA ILE A 312 14.90 31.10 -21.80
C ILE A 312 14.32 32.49 -21.47
N GLU A 313 12.98 32.58 -21.40
CA GLU A 313 12.29 33.86 -21.21
C GLU A 313 12.44 34.38 -19.77
N ALA A 314 12.42 33.50 -18.79
CA ALA A 314 12.55 33.84 -17.37
C ALA A 314 13.99 33.74 -16.85
N ASP A 315 14.98 33.75 -17.72
CA ASP A 315 16.40 33.71 -17.31
C ASP A 315 16.74 34.84 -16.32
N PRO A 316 17.16 34.52 -15.09
CA PRO A 316 17.48 35.52 -14.05
C PRO A 316 18.62 36.47 -14.41
N LEU A 317 19.47 36.12 -15.37
CA LEU A 317 20.58 36.97 -15.82
C LEU A 317 20.41 37.57 -17.22
N ARG A 318 19.20 37.48 -17.79
CA ARG A 318 18.91 37.97 -19.14
C ARG A 318 19.37 39.43 -19.41
N THR A 319 19.36 40.28 -18.42
CA THR A 319 19.76 41.69 -18.51
C THR A 319 21.05 42.01 -17.77
N ALA A 320 21.68 41.03 -17.15
CA ALA A 320 22.89 41.25 -16.39
C ALA A 320 24.16 41.09 -17.27
N PRO A 321 25.28 41.78 -16.97
CA PRO A 321 26.51 41.57 -17.70
C PRO A 321 26.98 40.11 -17.50
N ASN A 322 27.29 39.46 -18.61
CA ASN A 322 27.69 38.06 -18.65
C ASN A 322 29.14 37.92 -18.12
N ALA A 323 29.32 38.00 -16.80
CA ALA A 323 30.61 37.68 -16.19
C ALA A 323 30.70 36.15 -16.08
N PRO A 324 31.75 35.51 -16.62
CA PRO A 324 31.90 34.06 -16.50
C PRO A 324 31.92 33.65 -15.04
N PHE A 325 31.08 32.72 -14.64
CA PHE A 325 31.00 32.29 -13.22
C PHE A 325 32.14 31.33 -12.84
N LEU A 326 32.87 30.81 -13.85
CA LEU A 326 34.11 30.04 -13.70
C LEU A 326 35.17 30.60 -14.66
N GLU A 327 36.39 30.68 -14.20
CA GLU A 327 37.54 31.14 -15.03
C GLU A 327 37.81 30.14 -16.16
N ASP A 328 38.13 30.64 -17.36
CA ASP A 328 38.36 29.80 -18.55
C ASP A 328 39.44 28.72 -18.32
N THR A 329 40.53 29.07 -17.62
CA THR A 329 41.59 28.11 -17.28
C THR A 329 41.09 26.95 -16.44
N ARG A 330 40.14 27.21 -15.52
CA ARG A 330 39.50 26.16 -14.71
C ARG A 330 38.50 25.36 -15.51
N TRP A 331 37.78 26.02 -16.43
CA TRP A 331 36.85 25.33 -17.30
C TRP A 331 37.59 24.34 -18.21
N VAL A 332 38.65 24.75 -18.86
CA VAL A 332 39.50 23.86 -19.68
C VAL A 332 40.07 22.70 -18.85
N ALA A 333 40.59 22.99 -17.65
CA ALA A 333 41.08 21.93 -16.77
C ALA A 333 39.97 20.94 -16.35
N LEU A 334 38.71 21.42 -16.22
CA LEU A 334 37.58 20.57 -15.92
C LEU A 334 37.19 19.71 -17.11
N GLN A 335 37.19 20.24 -18.33
CA GLN A 335 36.96 19.48 -19.56
C GLN A 335 37.98 18.36 -19.78
N GLU A 336 39.20 18.53 -19.27
CA GLU A 336 40.28 17.53 -19.31
C GLU A 336 40.25 16.56 -18.11
N ILE A 337 39.18 16.54 -17.29
CA ILE A 337 39.09 15.73 -16.06
C ILE A 337 39.24 14.22 -16.32
N CYS A 338 38.86 13.77 -17.51
CA CYS A 338 38.98 12.39 -17.93
C CYS A 338 40.21 12.10 -18.81
N ALA A 339 41.07 13.10 -19.04
CA ALA A 339 42.32 12.87 -19.72
C ALA A 339 43.26 11.95 -18.89
N GLU A 340 43.99 11.07 -19.57
CA GLU A 340 44.93 10.13 -18.94
C GLU A 340 46.26 10.80 -18.55
#